data_a4c54db714daf8c688acef1230933ae1
#
_entry.id   a4c54db714daf8c688acef1230933ae1
#
_cell.length_a   1.000
_cell.length_b   1.000
_cell.length_c   1.000
_cell.angle_alpha   90.00
_cell.angle_beta   90.00
_cell.angle_gamma   90.00
#
_symmetry.space_group_name_H-M   'P 1'
#
loop_
_entity.id
_entity.type
_entity.pdbx_description
1 polymer ?
#
loop_
_entity_poly.entity_id
_entity_poly.type
_entity_poly.pdbx_seq_one_letter_code
_entity_poly.pdbx_strand_id
1 'polypeptide(L)'
;AGDDTRYGAMRDWGLRMVVLLAVPCAIGLLAFAKPLVAVLFHYGALKGSDVGQIALALQGYGVGLLAIVAIKVLAPGFYASQDIRTPVKIAICVLIITQLLNIVLVPTFAHAGLALSIGLGAIVNALWLLIGLIRRGSFKPQPGWWIFLARVLLAGALLTIFLLWGAGLVDWVAMGAERLKRVGLLVLFMVGSVVLYFGVLALSGMKLRSLLRR
;
A
#
# COMPACT_ATOMS: atom_id res chain seq x y z
N ALA A 1 5.11 -30.25 -16.33
CA ALA A 1 5.91 -29.10 -16.84
C ALA A 1 5.06 -27.93 -17.36
N GLY A 2 3.85 -28.14 -17.91
CA GLY A 2 2.99 -27.08 -18.43
C GLY A 2 2.26 -26.27 -17.33
N ASP A 3 1.96 -26.87 -16.21
CA ASP A 3 1.24 -26.23 -15.11
C ASP A 3 2.12 -25.24 -14.32
N ASP A 4 3.38 -25.55 -14.08
CA ASP A 4 4.29 -24.70 -13.30
C ASP A 4 4.57 -23.35 -13.98
N THR A 5 4.68 -23.33 -15.31
CA THR A 5 4.87 -22.09 -16.07
C THR A 5 3.64 -21.20 -16.05
N ARG A 6 2.45 -21.80 -16.08
CA ARG A 6 1.16 -21.11 -16.02
C ARG A 6 0.92 -20.49 -14.64
N TYR A 7 1.22 -21.24 -13.56
CA TYR A 7 1.16 -20.71 -12.18
C TYR A 7 2.18 -19.60 -11.93
N GLY A 8 3.38 -19.70 -12.50
CA GLY A 8 4.41 -18.66 -12.43
C GLY A 8 3.96 -17.35 -13.09
N ALA A 9 3.38 -17.44 -14.30
CA ALA A 9 2.84 -16.27 -15.02
C ALA A 9 1.66 -15.62 -14.31
N MET A 10 0.79 -16.42 -13.66
CA MET A 10 -0.36 -15.93 -12.90
C MET A 10 0.09 -15.16 -11.64
N ARG A 11 1.15 -15.63 -10.95
CA ARG A 11 1.74 -14.93 -9.79
C ARG A 11 2.42 -13.63 -10.21
N ASP A 12 3.18 -13.63 -11.31
CA ASP A 12 3.80 -12.41 -11.85
C ASP A 12 2.76 -11.35 -12.18
N TRP A 13 1.68 -11.76 -12.84
CA TRP A 13 0.54 -10.89 -13.11
C TRP A 13 -0.11 -10.37 -11.80
N GLY A 14 -0.35 -11.26 -10.83
CA GLY A 14 -0.92 -10.88 -9.54
C GLY A 14 -0.06 -9.86 -8.79
N LEU A 15 1.27 -10.05 -8.76
CA LEU A 15 2.19 -9.10 -8.13
C LEU A 15 2.22 -7.75 -8.85
N ARG A 16 2.15 -7.73 -10.19
CA ARG A 16 2.01 -6.46 -10.95
C ARG A 16 0.72 -5.75 -10.62
N MET A 17 -0.40 -6.48 -10.48
CA MET A 17 -1.68 -5.90 -10.06
C MET A 17 -1.63 -5.36 -8.64
N VAL A 18 -0.98 -6.07 -7.71
CA VAL A 18 -0.76 -5.58 -6.34
C VAL A 18 0.02 -4.27 -6.36
N VAL A 19 1.15 -4.22 -7.06
CA VAL A 19 1.97 -3.00 -7.14
C VAL A 19 1.16 -1.86 -7.78
N LEU A 20 0.47 -2.14 -8.88
CA LEU A 20 -0.32 -1.16 -9.61
C LEU A 20 -1.41 -0.50 -8.76
N LEU A 21 -2.11 -1.29 -7.94
CA LEU A 21 -3.25 -0.82 -7.15
C LEU A 21 -2.85 -0.38 -5.74
N ALA A 22 -1.91 -1.09 -5.09
CA ALA A 22 -1.54 -0.77 -3.71
C ALA A 22 -0.63 0.47 -3.61
N VAL A 23 0.18 0.77 -4.63
CA VAL A 23 1.05 1.97 -4.61
C VAL A 23 0.24 3.26 -4.51
N PRO A 24 -0.78 3.54 -5.35
CA PRO A 24 -1.56 4.77 -5.20
C PRO A 24 -2.33 4.83 -3.87
N CYS A 25 -2.81 3.69 -3.36
CA CYS A 25 -3.46 3.63 -2.05
C CYS A 25 -2.46 3.94 -0.92
N ALA A 26 -1.25 3.37 -0.96
CA ALA A 26 -0.21 3.66 0.02
C ALA A 26 0.19 5.15 0.00
N ILE A 27 0.38 5.72 -1.19
CA ILE A 27 0.66 7.16 -1.35
C ILE A 27 -0.49 8.01 -0.78
N GLY A 28 -1.74 7.63 -1.04
CA GLY A 28 -2.91 8.31 -0.47
C GLY A 28 -2.89 8.31 1.05
N LEU A 29 -2.56 7.17 1.68
CA LEU A 29 -2.43 7.07 3.14
C LEU A 29 -1.23 7.83 3.70
N LEU A 30 -0.13 7.95 2.95
CA LEU A 30 1.07 8.66 3.38
C LEU A 30 0.95 10.18 3.19
N ALA A 31 0.56 10.61 1.99
CA ALA A 31 0.56 12.02 1.60
C ALA A 31 -0.73 12.76 1.96
N PHE A 32 -1.87 12.06 2.04
CA PHE A 32 -3.19 12.65 2.23
C PHE A 32 -3.91 12.19 3.50
N ALA A 33 -3.16 11.59 4.46
CA ALA A 33 -3.70 11.06 5.71
C ALA A 33 -4.50 12.10 6.51
N LYS A 34 -3.94 13.29 6.72
CA LYS A 34 -4.57 14.35 7.52
C LYS A 34 -5.91 14.84 6.93
N PRO A 35 -6.00 15.15 5.62
CA PRO A 35 -7.28 15.41 4.96
C PRO A 35 -8.30 14.28 5.10
N LEU A 36 -7.87 13.03 4.86
CA LEU A 36 -8.75 11.86 4.98
C LEU A 36 -9.33 11.74 6.38
N VAL A 37 -8.49 11.80 7.41
CA VAL A 37 -8.92 11.70 8.81
C VAL A 37 -9.80 12.88 9.19
N ALA A 38 -9.43 14.10 8.78
CA ALA A 38 -10.22 15.28 9.05
C ALA A 38 -11.63 15.17 8.47
N VAL A 39 -11.76 14.72 7.21
CA VAL A 39 -13.07 14.61 6.56
C VAL A 39 -13.90 13.46 7.11
N LEU A 40 -13.28 12.31 7.42
CA LEU A 40 -14.01 11.10 7.83
C LEU A 40 -14.34 11.07 9.32
N PHE A 41 -13.47 11.62 10.17
CA PHE A 41 -13.56 11.41 11.62
C PHE A 41 -13.68 12.69 12.44
N HIS A 42 -13.33 13.89 11.92
CA HIS A 42 -13.41 15.13 12.68
C HIS A 42 -14.85 15.64 12.80
N TYR A 43 -15.64 14.91 13.63
CA TYR A 43 -17.03 15.24 13.98
C TYR A 43 -17.27 14.98 15.47
N GLY A 44 -18.16 15.76 16.08
CA GLY A 44 -18.59 15.57 17.46
C GLY A 44 -17.47 15.78 18.48
N ALA A 45 -17.11 14.74 19.23
CA ALA A 45 -16.16 14.82 20.35
C ALA A 45 -14.67 14.81 19.92
N LEU A 46 -14.35 14.50 18.66
CA LEU A 46 -12.95 14.44 18.17
C LEU A 46 -12.38 15.85 18.01
N LYS A 47 -11.25 16.09 18.70
CA LYS A 47 -10.52 17.36 18.65
C LYS A 47 -9.56 17.41 17.47
N GLY A 48 -9.14 18.59 17.03
CA GLY A 48 -8.14 18.75 15.98
C GLY A 48 -6.79 18.10 16.28
N SER A 49 -6.39 18.00 17.56
CA SER A 49 -5.20 17.27 18.01
C SER A 49 -5.27 15.78 17.71
N ASP A 50 -6.46 15.20 17.85
CA ASP A 50 -6.67 13.75 17.65
C ASP A 50 -6.57 13.39 16.16
N VAL A 51 -6.99 14.31 15.28
CA VAL A 51 -6.82 14.17 13.81
C VAL A 51 -5.36 13.97 13.45
N GLY A 52 -4.44 14.72 14.07
CA GLY A 52 -3.00 14.56 13.84
C GLY A 52 -2.48 13.19 14.24
N GLN A 53 -2.87 12.69 15.41
CA GLN A 53 -2.43 11.40 15.92
C GLN A 53 -2.99 10.24 15.08
N ILE A 54 -4.26 10.30 14.70
CA ILE A 54 -4.89 9.29 13.82
C ILE A 54 -4.23 9.32 12.44
N ALA A 55 -3.92 10.50 11.90
CA ALA A 55 -3.23 10.63 10.62
C ALA A 55 -1.83 10.01 10.65
N LEU A 56 -1.06 10.18 11.73
CA LEU A 56 0.24 9.53 11.91
C LEU A 56 0.11 8.00 11.98
N ALA A 57 -0.89 7.47 12.66
CA ALA A 57 -1.16 6.03 12.68
C ALA A 57 -1.53 5.51 11.28
N LEU A 58 -2.34 6.26 10.53
CA LEU A 58 -2.72 5.92 9.15
C LEU A 58 -1.51 5.92 8.21
N GLN A 59 -0.59 6.88 8.37
CA GLN A 59 0.69 6.91 7.66
C GLN A 59 1.56 5.71 8.01
N GLY A 60 1.67 5.35 9.28
CA GLY A 60 2.39 4.15 9.72
C GLY A 60 1.87 2.87 9.05
N TYR A 61 0.55 2.74 8.93
CA TYR A 61 -0.08 1.65 8.20
C TYR A 61 0.19 1.72 6.70
N GLY A 62 0.20 2.93 6.11
CA GLY A 62 0.49 3.18 4.70
C GLY A 62 1.86 2.65 4.26
N VAL A 63 2.88 2.72 5.14
CA VAL A 63 4.23 2.16 4.90
C VAL A 63 4.18 0.67 4.58
N GLY A 64 3.33 -0.09 5.27
CA GLY A 64 3.22 -1.54 5.10
C GLY A 64 2.17 -1.99 4.08
N LEU A 65 1.32 -1.10 3.58
CA LEU A 65 0.13 -1.47 2.80
C LEU A 65 0.47 -2.33 1.57
N LEU A 66 1.48 -1.95 0.79
CA LEU A 66 1.93 -2.71 -0.37
C LEU A 66 2.32 -4.15 0.02
N ALA A 67 3.05 -4.29 1.11
CA ALA A 67 3.48 -5.59 1.62
C ALA A 67 2.31 -6.43 2.13
N ILE A 68 1.37 -5.83 2.86
CA ILE A 68 0.15 -6.50 3.36
C ILE A 68 -0.66 -7.09 2.19
N VAL A 69 -0.80 -6.35 1.10
CA VAL A 69 -1.52 -6.84 -0.09
C VAL A 69 -0.69 -7.89 -0.84
N ALA A 70 0.64 -7.70 -0.94
CA ALA A 70 1.54 -8.65 -1.59
C ALA A 70 1.53 -10.03 -0.92
N ILE A 71 1.45 -10.11 0.41
CA ILE A 71 1.36 -11.37 1.16
C ILE A 71 0.18 -12.21 0.67
N LYS A 72 -0.97 -11.58 0.35
CA LYS A 72 -2.19 -12.28 -0.13
C LYS A 72 -1.99 -12.95 -1.50
N VAL A 73 -1.03 -12.50 -2.29
CA VAL A 73 -0.66 -13.12 -3.57
C VAL A 73 0.50 -14.12 -3.41
N LEU A 74 1.43 -13.85 -2.49
CA LEU A 74 2.61 -14.68 -2.28
C LEU A 74 2.31 -15.95 -1.47
N ALA A 75 1.51 -15.86 -0.41
CA ALA A 75 1.20 -17.00 0.47
C ALA A 75 0.50 -18.17 -0.28
N PRO A 76 -0.50 -17.96 -1.15
CA PRO A 76 -1.07 -19.01 -1.97
C PRO A 76 -0.05 -19.75 -2.86
N GLY A 77 1.07 -19.10 -3.18
CA GLY A 77 2.17 -19.72 -3.91
C GLY A 77 2.79 -20.92 -3.19
N PHE A 78 2.84 -20.89 -1.87
CA PHE A 78 3.28 -22.02 -1.05
C PHE A 78 2.17 -23.06 -0.90
N TYR A 79 0.91 -22.63 -0.73
CA TYR A 79 -0.21 -23.56 -0.61
C TYR A 79 -0.43 -24.41 -1.87
N ALA A 80 -0.21 -23.84 -3.05
CA ALA A 80 -0.28 -24.57 -4.31
C ALA A 80 0.76 -25.69 -4.42
N SER A 81 1.89 -25.57 -3.70
CA SER A 81 2.92 -26.63 -3.57
C SER A 81 2.73 -27.49 -2.32
N GLN A 82 1.55 -27.47 -1.70
CA GLN A 82 1.20 -28.18 -0.45
C GLN A 82 2.13 -27.89 0.73
N ASP A 83 2.89 -26.80 0.69
CA ASP A 83 3.73 -26.36 1.80
C ASP A 83 3.02 -25.30 2.64
N ILE A 84 2.25 -25.75 3.61
CA ILE A 84 1.61 -24.87 4.61
C ILE A 84 2.60 -24.51 5.72
N ARG A 85 3.61 -25.36 5.97
CA ARG A 85 4.52 -25.21 7.11
C ARG A 85 5.42 -23.97 6.98
N THR A 86 5.91 -23.66 5.78
CA THR A 86 6.83 -22.53 5.55
C THR A 86 6.15 -21.17 5.80
N PRO A 87 4.98 -20.85 5.22
CA PRO A 87 4.29 -19.58 5.53
C PRO A 87 3.93 -19.43 7.01
N VAL A 88 3.54 -20.52 7.68
CA VAL A 88 3.23 -20.50 9.12
C VAL A 88 4.48 -20.19 9.96
N LYS A 89 5.63 -20.82 9.67
CA LYS A 89 6.89 -20.50 10.34
C LYS A 89 7.30 -19.05 10.15
N ILE A 90 7.19 -18.55 8.92
CA ILE A 90 7.48 -17.14 8.59
C ILE A 90 6.54 -16.22 9.39
N ALA A 91 5.24 -16.52 9.43
CA ALA A 91 4.27 -15.72 10.17
C ALA A 91 4.56 -15.66 11.68
N ILE A 92 4.96 -16.78 12.29
CA ILE A 92 5.36 -16.82 13.70
C ILE A 92 6.61 -15.97 13.95
N CYS A 93 7.64 -16.10 13.12
CA CYS A 93 8.85 -15.28 13.24
C CYS A 93 8.53 -13.78 13.07
N VAL A 94 7.69 -13.42 12.10
CA VAL A 94 7.26 -12.04 11.86
C VAL A 94 6.46 -11.50 13.04
N LEU A 95 5.61 -12.31 13.65
CA LEU A 95 4.88 -11.91 14.86
C LEU A 95 5.86 -11.53 15.99
N ILE A 96 6.89 -12.33 16.22
CA ILE A 96 7.94 -12.03 17.22
C ILE A 96 8.66 -10.72 16.85
N ILE A 97 9.07 -10.56 15.59
CA ILE A 97 9.73 -9.34 15.10
C ILE A 97 8.81 -8.12 15.30
N THR A 98 7.53 -8.24 14.99
CA THR A 98 6.56 -7.15 15.18
C THR A 98 6.43 -6.77 16.65
N GLN A 99 6.43 -7.74 17.56
CA GLN A 99 6.39 -7.45 19.01
C GLN A 99 7.66 -6.77 19.51
N LEU A 100 8.83 -7.17 19.01
CA LEU A 100 10.09 -6.48 19.30
C LEU A 100 10.09 -5.04 18.78
N LEU A 101 9.58 -4.82 17.56
CA LEU A 101 9.40 -3.49 17.00
C LEU A 101 8.43 -2.65 17.83
N ASN A 102 7.36 -3.23 18.35
CA ASN A 102 6.43 -2.53 19.25
C ASN A 102 7.13 -2.02 20.51
N ILE A 103 7.99 -2.83 21.13
CA ILE A 103 8.73 -2.43 22.33
C ILE A 103 9.59 -1.19 22.06
N VAL A 104 10.14 -1.06 20.85
CA VAL A 104 11.02 0.07 20.46
C VAL A 104 10.23 1.27 19.96
N LEU A 105 9.21 1.05 19.12
CA LEU A 105 8.53 2.15 18.41
C LEU A 105 7.35 2.73 19.18
N VAL A 106 6.65 1.96 20.00
CA VAL A 106 5.49 2.46 20.76
C VAL A 106 5.87 3.53 21.79
N PRO A 107 6.97 3.41 22.56
CA PRO A 107 7.36 4.47 23.49
C PRO A 107 7.66 5.80 22.82
N THR A 108 8.15 5.79 21.56
CA THR A 108 8.53 7.01 20.82
C THR A 108 7.39 7.60 19.99
N PHE A 109 6.57 6.75 19.37
CA PHE A 109 5.53 7.15 18.40
C PHE A 109 4.11 6.86 18.86
N ALA A 110 3.92 6.32 20.07
CA ALA A 110 2.61 5.94 20.62
C ALA A 110 1.80 5.07 19.62
N HIS A 111 0.56 5.46 19.29
CA HIS A 111 -0.31 4.73 18.37
C HIS A 111 0.26 4.59 16.95
N ALA A 112 1.00 5.59 16.49
CA ALA A 112 1.67 5.52 15.18
C ALA A 112 2.80 4.48 15.17
N GLY A 113 3.48 4.28 16.31
CA GLY A 113 4.51 3.24 16.47
C GLY A 113 3.94 1.84 16.30
N LEU A 114 2.74 1.58 16.85
CA LEU A 114 2.05 0.31 16.67
C LEU A 114 1.73 0.03 15.20
N ALA A 115 1.15 1.02 14.50
CA ALA A 115 0.82 0.90 13.09
C ALA A 115 2.07 0.70 12.21
N LEU A 116 3.15 1.42 12.52
CA LEU A 116 4.43 1.30 11.83
C LEU A 116 5.08 -0.07 12.06
N SER A 117 5.03 -0.61 13.27
CA SER A 117 5.54 -1.95 13.58
C SER A 117 4.83 -3.04 12.75
N ILE A 118 3.51 -2.95 12.63
CA ILE A 118 2.70 -3.85 11.80
C ILE A 118 3.11 -3.71 10.34
N GLY A 119 3.28 -2.48 9.85
CA GLY A 119 3.73 -2.21 8.48
C GLY A 119 5.10 -2.79 8.17
N LEU A 120 6.08 -2.57 9.04
CA LEU A 120 7.43 -3.11 8.92
C LEU A 120 7.45 -4.64 9.02
N GLY A 121 6.68 -5.23 9.94
CA GLY A 121 6.50 -6.67 10.03
C GLY A 121 5.92 -7.27 8.75
N ALA A 122 4.94 -6.60 8.14
CA ALA A 122 4.38 -7.02 6.86
C ALA A 122 5.42 -6.95 5.72
N ILE A 123 6.29 -5.94 5.69
CA ILE A 123 7.39 -5.84 4.71
C ILE A 123 8.34 -7.03 4.87
N VAL A 124 8.76 -7.35 6.09
CA VAL A 124 9.62 -8.52 6.36
C VAL A 124 8.93 -9.80 5.91
N ASN A 125 7.64 -9.98 6.20
CA ASN A 125 6.85 -11.14 5.80
C ASN A 125 6.79 -11.29 4.27
N ALA A 126 6.41 -10.21 3.57
CA ALA A 126 6.31 -10.22 2.11
C ALA A 126 7.65 -10.53 1.43
N LEU A 127 8.74 -9.91 1.90
CA LEU A 127 10.08 -10.17 1.38
C LEU A 127 10.52 -11.61 1.63
N TRP A 128 10.26 -12.16 2.81
CA TRP A 128 10.63 -13.53 3.15
C TRP A 128 9.86 -14.55 2.30
N LEU A 129 8.55 -14.34 2.12
CA LEU A 129 7.73 -15.16 1.21
C LEU A 129 8.22 -15.05 -0.23
N LEU A 130 8.51 -13.84 -0.73
CA LEU A 130 9.00 -13.61 -2.09
C LEU A 130 10.34 -14.32 -2.32
N ILE A 131 11.31 -14.13 -1.43
CA ILE A 131 12.63 -14.79 -1.50
C ILE A 131 12.47 -16.31 -1.45
N GLY A 132 11.57 -16.80 -0.59
CA GLY A 132 11.29 -18.24 -0.49
C GLY A 132 10.75 -18.82 -1.79
N LEU A 133 9.85 -18.14 -2.48
CA LEU A 133 9.31 -18.57 -3.79
C LEU A 133 10.37 -18.52 -4.90
N ILE A 134 11.22 -17.49 -4.90
CA ILE A 134 12.32 -17.36 -5.89
C ILE A 134 13.34 -18.48 -5.70
N ARG A 135 13.79 -18.73 -4.45
CA ARG A 135 14.78 -19.79 -4.13
C ARG A 135 14.29 -21.19 -4.49
N ARG A 136 13.00 -21.43 -4.43
CA ARG A 136 12.38 -22.71 -4.84
C ARG A 136 12.17 -22.84 -6.33
N GLY A 137 12.50 -21.81 -7.12
CA GLY A 137 12.22 -21.79 -8.55
C GLY A 137 10.73 -21.71 -8.91
N SER A 138 9.86 -21.60 -7.91
CA SER A 138 8.40 -21.50 -8.08
C SER A 138 7.95 -20.14 -8.58
N PHE A 139 8.80 -19.13 -8.55
CA PHE A 139 8.56 -17.80 -9.09
C PHE A 139 9.78 -17.32 -9.88
N LYS A 140 9.54 -17.05 -11.17
CA LYS A 140 10.53 -16.42 -12.06
C LYS A 140 9.95 -15.10 -12.53
N PRO A 141 10.51 -13.94 -12.10
CA PRO A 141 10.04 -12.65 -12.56
C PRO A 141 10.09 -12.57 -14.09
N GLN A 142 8.97 -12.20 -14.71
CA GLN A 142 8.90 -12.02 -16.15
C GLN A 142 9.72 -10.78 -16.57
N PRO A 143 10.29 -10.73 -17.78
CA PRO A 143 11.01 -9.56 -18.26
C PRO A 143 10.11 -8.32 -18.26
N GLY A 144 10.72 -7.13 -18.11
CA GLY A 144 10.01 -5.85 -18.12
C GLY A 144 9.61 -5.31 -16.76
N TRP A 145 10.00 -5.94 -15.65
CA TRP A 145 9.74 -5.41 -14.30
C TRP A 145 10.34 -4.02 -14.07
N TRP A 146 11.55 -3.76 -14.57
CA TRP A 146 12.20 -2.45 -14.40
C TRP A 146 11.42 -1.32 -15.07
N ILE A 147 10.95 -1.56 -16.31
CA ILE A 147 10.14 -0.58 -17.05
C ILE A 147 8.78 -0.39 -16.35
N PHE A 148 8.18 -1.47 -15.88
CA PHE A 148 6.92 -1.42 -15.14
C PHE A 148 7.08 -0.61 -13.84
N LEU A 149 8.10 -0.91 -13.02
CA LEU A 149 8.37 -0.19 -11.78
C LEU A 149 8.71 1.28 -12.03
N ALA A 150 9.52 1.59 -13.04
CA ALA A 150 9.84 2.98 -13.40
C ALA A 150 8.58 3.79 -13.72
N ARG A 151 7.64 3.22 -14.47
CA ARG A 151 6.35 3.86 -14.80
C ARG A 151 5.47 4.06 -13.58
N VAL A 152 5.37 3.04 -12.72
CA VAL A 152 4.61 3.12 -11.47
C VAL A 152 5.22 4.16 -10.53
N LEU A 153 6.54 4.20 -10.40
CA LEU A 153 7.25 5.18 -9.58
C LEU A 153 7.07 6.61 -10.11
N LEU A 154 7.13 6.80 -11.43
CA LEU A 154 6.87 8.11 -12.05
C LEU A 154 5.44 8.58 -11.76
N ALA A 155 4.44 7.71 -12.00
CA ALA A 155 3.04 8.01 -11.71
C ALA A 155 2.82 8.25 -10.21
N GLY A 156 3.49 7.48 -9.35
CA GLY A 156 3.45 7.64 -7.90
C GLY A 156 4.08 8.94 -7.44
N ALA A 157 5.21 9.37 -8.01
CA ALA A 157 5.84 10.65 -7.69
C ALA A 157 4.93 11.84 -8.04
N LEU A 158 4.33 11.84 -9.24
CA LEU A 158 3.39 12.87 -9.65
C LEU A 158 2.13 12.87 -8.77
N LEU A 159 1.62 11.70 -8.40
CA LEU A 159 0.51 11.56 -7.46
C LEU A 159 0.86 12.11 -6.07
N THR A 160 2.07 11.84 -5.57
CA THR A 160 2.53 12.35 -4.28
C THR A 160 2.58 13.88 -4.29
N ILE A 161 3.15 14.48 -5.34
CA ILE A 161 3.20 15.95 -5.49
C ILE A 161 1.78 16.53 -5.51
N PHE A 162 0.88 15.93 -6.28
CA PHE A 162 -0.52 16.37 -6.38
C PHE A 162 -1.24 16.32 -5.03
N LEU A 163 -1.07 15.22 -4.28
CA LEU A 163 -1.73 15.03 -2.99
C LEU A 163 -1.13 15.92 -1.89
N LEU A 164 0.18 16.11 -1.87
CA LEU A 164 0.83 17.02 -0.92
C LEU A 164 0.43 18.47 -1.20
N TRP A 165 0.34 18.85 -2.48
CA TRP A 165 -0.17 20.16 -2.87
C TRP A 165 -1.61 20.35 -2.38
N GLY A 166 -2.50 19.38 -2.62
CA GLY A 166 -3.88 19.43 -2.14
C GLY A 166 -4.03 19.42 -0.62
N ALA A 167 -3.13 18.70 0.09
CA ALA A 167 -3.11 18.71 1.54
C ALA A 167 -2.70 20.07 2.13
N GLY A 168 -1.84 20.82 1.42
CA GLY A 168 -1.36 22.13 1.84
C GLY A 168 -2.26 23.31 1.40
N LEU A 169 -3.13 23.14 0.40
CA LEU A 169 -3.98 24.20 -0.13
C LEU A 169 -5.03 24.72 0.86
N VAL A 170 -5.49 23.86 1.75
CA VAL A 170 -6.66 24.10 2.60
C VAL A 170 -6.38 23.63 4.02
N ASP A 171 -6.81 24.38 5.01
CA ASP A 171 -6.87 23.90 6.39
C ASP A 171 -8.08 22.96 6.57
N TRP A 172 -7.84 21.67 6.35
CA TRP A 172 -8.85 20.62 6.41
C TRP A 172 -9.50 20.47 7.78
N VAL A 173 -8.83 20.91 8.84
CA VAL A 173 -9.36 20.87 10.21
C VAL A 173 -10.26 22.08 10.46
N ALA A 174 -9.82 23.28 10.07
CA ALA A 174 -10.57 24.52 10.26
C ALA A 174 -11.89 24.53 9.44
N MET A 175 -11.92 23.88 8.28
CA MET A 175 -13.14 23.75 7.46
C MET A 175 -14.23 22.85 8.07
N GLY A 176 -14.16 22.50 9.35
CA GLY A 176 -15.16 21.67 10.04
C GLY A 176 -16.59 22.18 9.94
N ALA A 177 -16.79 23.51 9.86
CA ALA A 177 -18.10 24.15 9.71
C ALA A 177 -18.71 23.98 8.29
N GLU A 178 -17.89 23.88 7.25
CA GLU A 178 -18.32 23.78 5.86
C GLU A 178 -18.26 22.31 5.34
N ARG A 179 -19.03 21.44 5.96
CA ARG A 179 -18.97 19.98 5.73
C ARG A 179 -19.08 19.58 4.26
N LEU A 180 -20.05 20.13 3.53
CA LEU A 180 -20.29 19.79 2.12
C LEU A 180 -19.12 20.19 1.21
N LYS A 181 -18.54 21.36 1.41
CA LYS A 181 -17.36 21.81 0.65
C LYS A 181 -16.15 20.92 0.96
N ARG A 182 -15.93 20.57 2.23
CA ARG A 182 -14.84 19.72 2.68
C ARG A 182 -14.92 18.30 2.06
N VAL A 183 -16.12 17.71 2.07
CA VAL A 183 -16.37 16.40 1.42
C VAL A 183 -16.22 16.52 -0.10
N GLY A 184 -16.77 17.57 -0.71
CA GLY A 184 -16.67 17.80 -2.16
C GLY A 184 -15.22 17.93 -2.62
N LEU A 185 -14.39 18.67 -1.89
CA LEU A 185 -12.96 18.80 -2.15
C LEU A 185 -12.24 17.44 -2.01
N LEU A 186 -12.53 16.67 -0.95
CA LEU A 186 -11.97 15.35 -0.78
C LEU A 186 -12.28 14.46 -1.98
N VAL A 187 -13.54 14.40 -2.39
CA VAL A 187 -13.97 13.60 -3.56
C VAL A 187 -13.26 14.08 -4.83
N LEU A 188 -13.13 15.38 -5.03
CA LEU A 188 -12.41 15.96 -6.16
C LEU A 188 -10.94 15.52 -6.18
N PHE A 189 -10.24 15.59 -5.04
CA PHE A 189 -8.85 15.13 -4.94
C PHE A 189 -8.72 13.62 -5.12
N MET A 190 -9.67 12.82 -4.60
CA MET A 190 -9.68 11.38 -4.80
C MET A 190 -9.89 11.00 -6.27
N VAL A 191 -10.89 11.57 -6.93
CA VAL A 191 -11.13 11.35 -8.36
C VAL A 191 -9.96 11.85 -9.19
N GLY A 192 -9.45 13.06 -8.91
CA GLY A 192 -8.26 13.62 -9.55
C GLY A 192 -7.04 12.71 -9.41
N SER A 193 -6.84 12.11 -8.25
CA SER A 193 -5.75 11.16 -7.98
C SER A 193 -5.85 9.92 -8.87
N VAL A 194 -7.04 9.34 -8.99
CA VAL A 194 -7.29 8.18 -9.86
C VAL A 194 -7.03 8.55 -11.32
N VAL A 195 -7.59 9.67 -11.79
CA VAL A 195 -7.43 10.13 -13.17
C VAL A 195 -5.95 10.43 -13.48
N LEU A 196 -5.25 11.13 -12.58
CA LEU A 196 -3.84 11.45 -12.74
C LEU A 196 -2.98 10.19 -12.78
N TYR A 197 -3.12 9.30 -11.81
CA TYR A 197 -2.29 8.09 -11.71
C TYR A 197 -2.47 7.18 -12.93
N PHE A 198 -3.71 6.82 -13.25
CA PHE A 198 -3.99 5.95 -14.39
C PHE A 198 -3.77 6.66 -15.74
N GLY A 199 -3.98 7.97 -15.81
CA GLY A 199 -3.65 8.80 -16.98
C GLY A 199 -2.16 8.78 -17.30
N VAL A 200 -1.30 9.01 -16.31
CA VAL A 200 0.17 8.92 -16.47
C VAL A 200 0.60 7.52 -16.90
N LEU A 201 0.02 6.47 -16.31
CA LEU A 201 0.31 5.10 -16.72
C LEU A 201 -0.10 4.81 -18.16
N ALA A 202 -1.27 5.29 -18.59
CA ALA A 202 -1.73 5.15 -19.96
C ALA A 202 -0.82 5.90 -20.95
N LEU A 203 -0.45 7.15 -20.63
CA LEU A 203 0.46 7.98 -21.44
C LEU A 203 1.88 7.39 -21.53
N SER A 204 2.34 6.70 -20.46
CA SER A 204 3.62 6.00 -20.47
C SER A 204 3.63 4.73 -21.33
N GLY A 205 2.53 4.43 -22.04
CA GLY A 205 2.42 3.29 -22.95
C GLY A 205 2.11 1.96 -22.26
N MET A 206 1.57 2.00 -21.02
CA MET A 206 1.10 0.80 -20.35
C MET A 206 -0.29 0.41 -20.88
N LYS A 207 -0.38 -0.73 -21.56
CA LYS A 207 -1.66 -1.27 -22.03
C LYS A 207 -2.46 -1.84 -20.86
N LEU A 208 -3.17 -0.98 -20.11
CA LEU A 208 -4.01 -1.39 -18.96
C LEU A 208 -5.02 -2.49 -19.33
N ARG A 209 -5.56 -2.47 -20.56
CA ARG A 209 -6.45 -3.52 -21.06
C ARG A 209 -5.79 -4.90 -21.15
N SER A 210 -4.49 -4.98 -21.41
CA SER A 210 -3.79 -6.28 -21.47
C SER A 210 -3.54 -6.87 -20.08
N LEU A 211 -3.53 -6.03 -19.04
CA LEU A 211 -3.41 -6.46 -17.65
C LEU A 211 -4.77 -6.91 -17.07
N LEU A 212 -5.89 -6.37 -17.56
CA LEU A 212 -7.24 -6.70 -17.09
C LEU A 212 -7.88 -7.91 -17.82
N ARG A 213 -7.31 -8.33 -18.96
CA ARG A 213 -7.86 -9.38 -19.84
C ARG A 213 -7.16 -10.73 -19.71
N ARG A 214 -6.79 -11.16 -18.52
CA ARG A 214 -6.32 -12.53 -18.29
C ARG A 214 -7.21 -13.29 -17.34
#